data_43116a41a27e1444a64e414f2e403784
#
_entry.id   43116a41a27e1444a64e414f2e403784
#
_cell.length_a   1.000
_cell.length_b   1.000
_cell.length_c   1.000
_cell.angle_alpha   90.00
_cell.angle_beta   90.00
_cell.angle_gamma   90.00
#
_symmetry.space_group_name_H-M   'P 1'
#
loop_
_entity.id
_entity.type
_entity.pdbx_description
1 polymer ?
#
loop_
_entity_poly.entity_id
_entity_poly.type
_entity_poly.pdbx_seq_one_letter_code
_entity_poly.pdbx_strand_id
1 'polypeptide(L)'
;MATVEVTRTGSGSNNDHLRRHNLSVVLGLAHRTGGLSRAQLTRQTGLNRSTIADLVGELVHRQLVVELEPDSSGQVGRPSPIVRPNPRAVALAINPEVDAVTIGVVGLGGTVLKRIRYPTSHSTSAKQAVAICAAVIEGMRSELDTRYLTVGIGVAVPGLVREQDGLVRLAPHLG
;
A
#
# COMPACT_ATOMS: atom_id res chain seq x y z
N MET A 1 23.00 39.88 28.80
CA MET A 1 22.78 39.66 27.35
C MET A 1 22.91 38.21 27.07
N ALA A 2 21.83 37.48 26.92
CA ALA A 2 21.81 36.07 26.59
C ALA A 2 21.55 35.94 25.08
N THR A 3 22.52 35.38 24.37
CA THR A 3 22.43 35.14 22.93
C THR A 3 21.56 33.89 22.72
N VAL A 4 20.42 34.06 22.05
CA VAL A 4 19.54 32.95 21.64
C VAL A 4 20.14 32.33 20.37
N GLU A 5 20.61 31.12 20.49
CA GLU A 5 21.10 30.30 19.38
C GLU A 5 19.90 29.71 18.64
N VAL A 6 19.64 30.22 17.41
CA VAL A 6 18.58 29.72 16.53
C VAL A 6 19.07 28.44 15.87
N THR A 7 18.62 27.30 16.38
CA THR A 7 18.89 25.98 15.78
C THR A 7 18.13 25.87 14.44
N ARG A 8 18.88 25.80 13.34
CA ARG A 8 18.36 25.51 12.00
C ARG A 8 17.91 24.05 11.88
N THR A 9 16.66 23.77 12.15
CA THR A 9 16.00 22.45 11.98
C THR A 9 15.16 22.40 10.68
N GLY A 10 15.65 22.88 9.55
CA GLY A 10 14.82 23.05 8.35
C GLY A 10 15.15 22.19 7.12
N SER A 11 16.36 21.63 7.02
CA SER A 11 16.79 21.00 5.75
C SER A 11 16.55 19.47 5.70
N GLY A 12 16.61 18.76 6.80
CA GLY A 12 16.40 17.30 6.86
C GLY A 12 14.94 16.92 6.62
N SER A 13 13.98 17.66 7.17
CA SER A 13 12.54 17.39 7.05
C SER A 13 12.03 17.48 5.60
N ASN A 14 12.52 18.42 4.80
CA ASN A 14 12.09 18.60 3.42
C ASN A 14 12.60 17.46 2.50
N ASN A 15 13.84 17.01 2.68
CA ASN A 15 14.41 15.90 1.93
C ASN A 15 13.70 14.57 2.24
N ASP A 16 13.33 14.33 3.50
CA ASP A 16 12.59 13.13 3.90
C ASP A 16 11.16 13.12 3.35
N HIS A 17 10.51 14.27 3.29
CA HIS A 17 9.20 14.39 2.65
C HIS A 17 9.27 14.12 1.15
N LEU A 18 10.24 14.72 0.46
CA LEU A 18 10.45 14.50 -0.97
C LEU A 18 10.78 13.04 -1.27
N ARG A 19 11.65 12.42 -0.44
CA ARG A 19 12.00 11.00 -0.60
C ARG A 19 10.77 10.09 -0.42
N ARG A 20 9.97 10.31 0.63
CA ARG A 20 8.72 9.55 0.85
C ARG A 20 7.72 9.74 -0.29
N HIS A 21 7.58 10.95 -0.80
CA HIS A 21 6.76 11.24 -1.96
C HIS A 21 7.23 10.43 -3.18
N ASN A 22 8.53 10.47 -3.50
CA ASN A 22 9.10 9.76 -4.64
C ASN A 22 8.95 8.23 -4.50
N LEU A 23 9.16 7.67 -3.30
CA LEU A 23 8.88 6.24 -3.01
C LEU A 23 7.41 5.89 -3.29
N SER A 24 6.48 6.73 -2.83
CA SER A 24 5.05 6.55 -3.07
C SER A 24 4.70 6.60 -4.56
N VAL A 25 5.29 7.51 -5.32
CA VAL A 25 5.09 7.63 -6.77
C VAL A 25 5.59 6.37 -7.48
N VAL A 26 6.81 5.91 -7.21
CA VAL A 26 7.40 4.72 -7.83
C VAL A 26 6.60 3.47 -7.49
N LEU A 27 6.25 3.28 -6.20
CA LEU A 27 5.42 2.16 -5.75
C LEU A 27 4.03 2.19 -6.40
N GLY A 28 3.40 3.38 -6.45
CA GLY A 28 2.09 3.56 -7.08
C GLY A 28 2.09 3.25 -8.58
N LEU A 29 3.17 3.57 -9.29
CA LEU A 29 3.34 3.19 -10.69
C LEU A 29 3.45 1.66 -10.83
N ALA A 30 4.32 1.01 -10.07
CA ALA A 30 4.46 -0.44 -10.08
C ALA A 30 3.14 -1.15 -9.73
N HIS A 31 2.40 -0.64 -8.72
CA HIS A 31 1.10 -1.16 -8.30
C HIS A 31 0.06 -1.10 -9.43
N ARG A 32 -0.08 0.05 -10.10
CA ARG A 32 -1.13 0.25 -11.11
C ARG A 32 -0.85 -0.45 -12.43
N THR A 33 0.42 -0.65 -12.79
CA THR A 33 0.81 -1.24 -14.07
C THR A 33 1.15 -2.72 -14.00
N GLY A 34 1.29 -3.28 -12.80
CA GLY A 34 1.74 -4.65 -12.59
C GLY A 34 3.25 -4.85 -12.83
N GLY A 35 3.97 -3.81 -13.25
CA GLY A 35 5.42 -3.80 -13.41
C GLY A 35 5.89 -2.85 -14.49
N LEU A 36 7.07 -2.26 -14.28
CA LEU A 36 7.74 -1.32 -15.17
C LEU A 36 9.24 -1.52 -15.12
N SER A 37 9.93 -1.33 -16.25
CA SER A 37 11.39 -1.28 -16.22
C SER A 37 11.88 0.01 -15.52
N ARG A 38 13.09 -0.03 -14.93
CA ARG A 38 13.72 1.17 -14.36
C ARG A 38 13.79 2.32 -15.37
N ALA A 39 14.00 2.02 -16.66
CA ALA A 39 14.02 3.01 -17.73
C ALA A 39 12.63 3.65 -17.95
N GLN A 40 11.54 2.88 -17.81
CA GLN A 40 10.17 3.41 -17.87
C GLN A 40 9.86 4.26 -16.64
N LEU A 41 10.27 3.83 -15.44
CA LEU A 41 10.14 4.63 -14.22
C LEU A 41 10.87 5.98 -14.35
N THR A 42 12.12 5.99 -14.84
CA THR A 42 12.86 7.22 -15.13
C THR A 42 12.10 8.17 -16.06
N ARG A 43 11.52 7.65 -17.15
CA ARG A 43 10.75 8.47 -18.10
C ARG A 43 9.46 9.01 -17.52
N GLN A 44 8.74 8.21 -16.73
CA GLN A 44 7.42 8.60 -16.19
C GLN A 44 7.53 9.55 -14.99
N THR A 45 8.59 9.44 -14.21
CA THR A 45 8.79 10.28 -13.01
C THR A 45 9.63 11.53 -13.29
N GLY A 46 10.40 11.54 -14.37
CA GLY A 46 11.41 12.59 -14.64
C GLY A 46 12.63 12.53 -13.71
N LEU A 47 12.70 11.54 -12.80
CA LEU A 47 13.85 11.37 -11.90
C LEU A 47 15.04 10.78 -12.67
N ASN A 48 16.25 11.09 -12.23
CA ASN A 48 17.46 10.51 -12.83
C ASN A 48 17.62 9.01 -12.49
N ARG A 49 18.49 8.31 -13.23
CA ARG A 49 18.67 6.86 -13.11
C ARG A 49 19.19 6.41 -11.74
N SER A 50 20.09 7.19 -11.12
CA SER A 50 20.62 6.86 -9.79
C SER A 50 19.54 6.98 -8.74
N THR A 51 18.73 8.06 -8.76
CA THR A 51 17.60 8.22 -7.84
C THR A 51 16.58 7.07 -7.99
N ILE A 52 16.24 6.67 -9.22
CA ILE A 52 15.35 5.50 -9.43
C ILE A 52 15.98 4.24 -8.87
N ALA A 53 17.29 4.02 -9.06
CA ALA A 53 17.97 2.84 -8.52
C ALA A 53 17.91 2.80 -6.98
N ASP A 54 18.14 3.93 -6.32
CA ASP A 54 18.10 4.06 -4.86
C ASP A 54 16.68 3.84 -4.31
N LEU A 55 15.66 4.44 -4.95
CA LEU A 55 14.26 4.27 -4.55
C LEU A 55 13.78 2.83 -4.74
N VAL A 56 14.11 2.21 -5.87
CA VAL A 56 13.78 0.81 -6.13
C VAL A 56 14.50 -0.11 -5.14
N GLY A 57 15.80 0.12 -4.88
CA GLY A 57 16.55 -0.63 -3.87
C GLY A 57 15.91 -0.56 -2.48
N GLU A 58 15.41 0.61 -2.08
CA GLU A 58 14.68 0.76 -0.82
C GLU A 58 13.35 0.01 -0.83
N LEU A 59 12.58 0.06 -1.92
CA LEU A 59 11.32 -0.68 -2.04
C LEU A 59 11.53 -2.20 -2.04
N VAL A 60 12.62 -2.69 -2.64
CA VAL A 60 13.03 -4.10 -2.58
C VAL A 60 13.43 -4.49 -1.16
N HIS A 61 14.25 -3.66 -0.48
CA HIS A 61 14.63 -3.89 0.92
C HIS A 61 13.40 -3.97 1.85
N ARG A 62 12.39 -3.14 1.60
CA ARG A 62 11.09 -3.16 2.30
C ARG A 62 10.18 -4.32 1.85
N GLN A 63 10.61 -5.15 0.93
CA GLN A 63 9.85 -6.25 0.34
C GLN A 63 8.51 -5.84 -0.30
N LEU A 64 8.39 -4.60 -0.76
CA LEU A 64 7.20 -4.10 -1.44
C LEU A 64 7.21 -4.39 -2.93
N VAL A 65 8.38 -4.45 -3.55
CA VAL A 65 8.58 -4.81 -4.94
C VAL A 65 9.69 -5.86 -5.08
N VAL A 66 9.74 -6.49 -6.23
CA VAL A 66 10.83 -7.38 -6.67
C VAL A 66 11.39 -6.88 -7.99
N GLU A 67 12.69 -7.08 -8.21
CA GLU A 67 13.31 -6.87 -9.50
C GLU A 67 13.52 -8.19 -10.22
N LEU A 68 13.15 -8.22 -11.47
CA LEU A 68 13.34 -9.36 -12.36
C LEU A 68 14.28 -8.95 -13.49
N GLU A 69 15.19 -9.86 -13.84
CA GLU A 69 15.97 -9.70 -15.06
C GLU A 69 14.99 -9.72 -16.25
N PRO A 70 15.15 -8.81 -17.22
CA PRO A 70 14.33 -8.81 -18.41
C PRO A 70 14.66 -10.04 -19.28
N ASP A 71 13.63 -10.58 -19.93
CA ASP A 71 13.84 -11.61 -20.93
C ASP A 71 14.76 -11.07 -22.05
N SER A 72 15.91 -11.72 -22.22
CA SER A 72 16.99 -11.30 -23.11
C SER A 72 16.73 -11.58 -24.58
N SER A 73 15.48 -11.85 -25.00
CA SER A 73 15.11 -12.19 -26.36
C SER A 73 15.03 -10.90 -27.24
N GLY A 74 16.13 -10.56 -27.88
CA GLY A 74 16.08 -9.83 -29.16
C GLY A 74 16.24 -8.32 -29.15
N GLN A 75 16.61 -7.65 -28.06
CA GLN A 75 16.86 -6.21 -28.08
C GLN A 75 18.35 -5.85 -28.02
N VAL A 76 18.77 -4.92 -28.89
CA VAL A 76 20.13 -4.34 -28.88
C VAL A 76 20.32 -3.46 -27.64
N GLY A 77 21.27 -3.84 -26.76
CA GLY A 77 21.59 -3.17 -25.51
C GLY A 77 21.32 -4.02 -24.28
N ARG A 78 21.93 -3.65 -23.12
CA ARG A 78 21.64 -4.36 -21.85
C ARG A 78 20.22 -4.04 -21.41
N PRO A 79 19.32 -5.01 -21.33
CA PRO A 79 17.92 -4.77 -20.94
C PRO A 79 17.86 -4.21 -19.52
N SER A 80 16.90 -3.32 -19.27
CA SER A 80 16.70 -2.70 -17.96
C SER A 80 15.85 -3.58 -17.05
N PRO A 81 16.26 -3.86 -15.79
CA PRO A 81 15.48 -4.66 -14.85
C PRO A 81 14.03 -4.21 -14.73
N ILE A 82 13.11 -5.16 -14.57
CA ILE A 82 11.69 -4.93 -14.40
C ILE A 82 11.35 -4.93 -12.91
N VAL A 83 10.75 -3.85 -12.45
CA VAL A 83 10.26 -3.68 -11.07
C VAL A 83 8.80 -4.07 -11.04
N ARG A 84 8.45 -5.10 -10.26
CA ARG A 84 7.08 -5.60 -10.09
C ARG A 84 6.65 -5.56 -8.62
N PRO A 85 5.34 -5.46 -8.34
CA PRO A 85 4.83 -5.70 -7.00
C PRO A 85 5.31 -7.05 -6.46
N ASN A 86 5.72 -7.06 -5.19
CA ASN A 86 6.05 -8.33 -4.52
C ASN A 86 4.74 -9.11 -4.29
N PRO A 87 4.60 -10.35 -4.81
CA PRO A 87 3.37 -11.12 -4.66
C PRO A 87 3.05 -11.50 -3.21
N ARG A 88 4.03 -11.39 -2.31
CA ARG A 88 3.81 -11.60 -0.87
C ARG A 88 3.30 -10.36 -0.14
N ALA A 89 3.48 -9.16 -0.71
CA ALA A 89 3.00 -7.93 -0.11
C ALA A 89 1.48 -7.79 -0.32
N VAL A 90 0.72 -7.81 0.77
CA VAL A 90 -0.75 -7.76 0.75
C VAL A 90 -1.30 -6.70 1.69
N ALA A 91 -2.46 -6.15 1.37
CA ALA A 91 -3.29 -5.39 2.28
C ALA A 91 -4.57 -6.16 2.60
N LEU A 92 -5.12 -5.93 3.80
CA LEU A 92 -6.46 -6.37 4.14
C LEU A 92 -7.45 -5.29 3.72
N ALA A 93 -8.40 -5.63 2.86
CA ALA A 93 -9.47 -4.75 2.42
C ALA A 93 -10.76 -5.11 3.16
N ILE A 94 -11.34 -4.16 3.89
CA ILE A 94 -12.55 -4.36 4.69
C ILE A 94 -13.67 -3.51 4.10
N ASN A 95 -14.81 -4.13 3.86
CA ASN A 95 -16.02 -3.46 3.41
C ASN A 95 -17.19 -3.88 4.30
N PRO A 96 -17.61 -3.05 5.26
CA PRO A 96 -18.86 -3.23 5.98
C PRO A 96 -20.03 -2.92 5.02
N GLU A 97 -20.81 -3.92 4.71
CA GLU A 97 -22.02 -3.83 3.87
C GLU A 97 -23.28 -3.78 4.78
N VAL A 98 -24.44 -3.59 4.18
CA VAL A 98 -25.71 -3.55 4.94
C VAL A 98 -26.03 -4.91 5.59
N ASP A 99 -25.72 -6.00 4.89
CA ASP A 99 -26.08 -7.37 5.24
C ASP A 99 -24.86 -8.29 5.43
N ALA A 100 -23.66 -7.72 5.44
CA ALA A 100 -22.43 -8.48 5.62
C ALA A 100 -21.24 -7.59 6.01
N VAL A 101 -20.17 -8.23 6.46
CA VAL A 101 -18.83 -7.66 6.46
C VAL A 101 -17.97 -8.48 5.52
N THR A 102 -17.45 -7.83 4.47
CA THR A 102 -16.54 -8.48 3.51
C THR A 102 -15.10 -8.11 3.83
N ILE A 103 -14.24 -9.12 3.88
CA ILE A 103 -12.80 -8.98 4.14
C ILE A 103 -12.05 -9.65 3.00
N GLY A 104 -11.14 -8.90 2.38
CA GLY A 104 -10.30 -9.37 1.30
C GLY A 104 -8.82 -9.36 1.69
N VAL A 105 -8.05 -10.35 1.23
CA VAL A 105 -6.58 -10.29 1.16
C VAL A 105 -6.25 -9.88 -0.26
N VAL A 106 -5.69 -8.68 -0.42
CA VAL A 106 -5.44 -8.08 -1.73
C VAL A 106 -3.93 -7.86 -1.90
N GLY A 107 -3.37 -8.48 -2.93
CA GLY A 107 -1.97 -8.31 -3.29
C GLY A 107 -1.66 -6.89 -3.76
N LEU A 108 -0.43 -6.46 -3.54
CA LEU A 108 0.10 -5.27 -4.16
C LEU A 108 0.08 -5.49 -5.69
N GLY A 109 -0.65 -4.66 -6.44
CA GLY A 109 -1.01 -4.90 -7.84
C GLY A 109 -2.50 -5.14 -8.04
N GLY A 110 -3.29 -5.21 -6.95
CA GLY A 110 -4.75 -5.24 -6.99
C GLY A 110 -5.38 -6.63 -7.13
N THR A 111 -4.58 -7.70 -7.13
CA THR A 111 -5.11 -9.08 -7.21
C THR A 111 -5.79 -9.47 -5.90
N VAL A 112 -7.05 -9.86 -5.96
CA VAL A 112 -7.77 -10.42 -4.81
C VAL A 112 -7.36 -11.89 -4.65
N LEU A 113 -6.62 -12.18 -3.57
CA LEU A 113 -6.09 -13.51 -3.25
C LEU A 113 -7.06 -14.34 -2.43
N LYS A 114 -7.81 -13.68 -1.55
CA LYS A 114 -8.84 -14.31 -0.72
C LYS A 114 -9.96 -13.31 -0.46
N ARG A 115 -11.18 -13.80 -0.41
CA ARG A 115 -12.37 -13.03 -0.04
C ARG A 115 -13.21 -13.84 0.93
N ILE A 116 -13.54 -13.23 2.07
CA ILE A 116 -14.43 -13.79 3.09
C ILE A 116 -15.59 -12.81 3.24
N ARG A 117 -16.80 -13.29 3.06
CA ARG A 117 -18.03 -12.54 3.32
C ARG A 117 -18.71 -13.14 4.54
N TYR A 118 -18.79 -12.35 5.60
CA TYR A 118 -19.48 -12.73 6.83
C TYR A 118 -20.88 -12.11 6.81
N PRO A 119 -21.95 -12.90 6.59
CA PRO A 119 -23.32 -12.37 6.53
C PRO A 119 -23.77 -11.88 7.91
N THR A 120 -24.53 -10.79 7.92
CA THR A 120 -25.17 -10.23 9.11
C THR A 120 -26.67 -10.13 8.87
N SER A 121 -27.48 -10.38 9.89
CA SER A 121 -28.94 -10.35 9.73
C SER A 121 -29.54 -8.95 9.72
N HIS A 122 -28.74 -7.93 10.10
CA HIS A 122 -29.16 -6.53 10.22
C HIS A 122 -27.97 -5.62 9.95
N SER A 123 -28.24 -4.34 9.76
CA SER A 123 -27.23 -3.29 9.76
C SER A 123 -26.34 -3.40 11.01
N THR A 124 -25.05 -3.55 10.77
CA THR A 124 -24.06 -3.88 11.81
C THR A 124 -23.52 -2.60 12.43
N SER A 125 -23.57 -2.47 13.76
CA SER A 125 -22.91 -1.33 14.41
C SER A 125 -21.39 -1.34 14.18
N ALA A 126 -20.76 -0.18 14.23
CA ALA A 126 -19.30 -0.05 14.08
C ALA A 126 -18.54 -0.99 15.03
N LYS A 127 -18.99 -1.13 16.29
CA LYS A 127 -18.41 -2.03 17.28
C LYS A 127 -18.50 -3.50 16.87
N GLN A 128 -19.65 -3.92 16.35
CA GLN A 128 -19.86 -5.28 15.85
C GLN A 128 -19.03 -5.56 14.59
N ALA A 129 -18.98 -4.61 13.65
CA ALA A 129 -18.14 -4.72 12.46
C ALA A 129 -16.66 -4.92 12.82
N VAL A 130 -16.13 -4.14 13.77
CA VAL A 130 -14.77 -4.30 14.28
C VAL A 130 -14.55 -5.67 14.91
N ALA A 131 -15.49 -6.15 15.73
CA ALA A 131 -15.39 -7.47 16.36
C ALA A 131 -15.37 -8.61 15.34
N ILE A 132 -16.22 -8.54 14.31
CA ILE A 132 -16.25 -9.51 13.20
C ILE A 132 -14.91 -9.48 12.46
N CYS A 133 -14.42 -8.29 12.10
CA CYS A 133 -13.13 -8.15 11.43
C CYS A 133 -11.99 -8.76 12.24
N ALA A 134 -11.93 -8.44 13.54
CA ALA A 134 -10.89 -8.97 14.42
C ALA A 134 -10.93 -10.51 14.49
N ALA A 135 -12.10 -11.10 14.64
CA ALA A 135 -12.26 -12.56 14.69
C ALA A 135 -11.85 -13.25 13.37
N VAL A 136 -12.24 -12.67 12.23
CA VAL A 136 -11.90 -13.22 10.90
C VAL A 136 -10.39 -13.08 10.64
N ILE A 137 -9.79 -11.94 10.94
CA ILE A 137 -8.34 -11.72 10.78
C ILE A 137 -7.55 -12.65 11.70
N GLU A 138 -7.99 -12.81 12.95
CA GLU A 138 -7.37 -13.76 13.87
C GLU A 138 -7.44 -15.20 13.36
N GLY A 139 -8.57 -15.61 12.80
CA GLY A 139 -8.72 -16.93 12.17
C GLY A 139 -7.80 -17.16 10.95
N MET A 140 -7.34 -16.07 10.31
CA MET A 140 -6.38 -16.12 9.20
C MET A 140 -4.94 -15.88 9.62
N ARG A 141 -4.66 -15.57 10.88
CA ARG A 141 -3.33 -15.11 11.36
C ARG A 141 -2.20 -16.02 10.90
N SER A 142 -2.32 -17.33 11.11
CA SER A 142 -1.28 -18.28 10.73
C SER A 142 -0.94 -18.24 9.24
N GLU A 143 -1.95 -18.12 8.38
CA GLU A 143 -1.75 -17.98 6.93
C GLU A 143 -1.12 -16.63 6.58
N LEU A 144 -1.60 -15.56 7.19
CA LEU A 144 -1.07 -14.20 6.95
C LEU A 144 0.41 -14.12 7.33
N ASP A 145 0.78 -14.64 8.51
CA ASP A 145 2.14 -14.56 9.03
C ASP A 145 3.12 -15.45 8.26
N THR A 146 2.66 -16.60 7.73
CA THR A 146 3.55 -17.54 7.02
C THR A 146 3.69 -17.26 5.53
N ARG A 147 2.63 -16.80 4.87
CA ARG A 147 2.58 -16.68 3.40
C ARG A 147 2.79 -15.26 2.90
N TYR A 148 2.42 -14.25 3.69
CA TYR A 148 2.33 -12.87 3.23
C TYR A 148 3.12 -11.90 4.11
N LEU A 149 3.35 -10.72 3.55
CA LEU A 149 3.76 -9.52 4.26
C LEU A 149 2.56 -8.58 4.28
N THR A 150 1.84 -8.53 5.38
CA THR A 150 0.68 -7.63 5.53
C THR A 150 1.18 -6.20 5.74
N VAL A 151 0.95 -5.32 4.76
CA VAL A 151 1.47 -3.94 4.75
C VAL A 151 0.46 -2.93 5.32
N GLY A 152 -0.79 -3.31 5.49
CA GLY A 152 -1.81 -2.42 6.07
C GLY A 152 -3.23 -2.92 5.91
N ILE A 153 -4.17 -2.11 6.40
CA ILE A 153 -5.61 -2.34 6.33
C ILE A 153 -6.26 -1.14 5.67
N GLY A 154 -7.07 -1.38 4.66
CA GLY A 154 -7.95 -0.38 4.05
C GLY A 154 -9.41 -0.69 4.39
N VAL A 155 -10.17 0.32 4.80
CA VAL A 155 -11.59 0.18 5.13
C VAL A 155 -12.41 1.07 4.22
N ALA A 156 -13.36 0.49 3.48
CA ALA A 156 -14.34 1.21 2.67
C ALA A 156 -15.61 1.40 3.50
N VAL A 157 -15.81 2.59 4.06
CA VAL A 157 -17.02 2.91 4.83
C VAL A 157 -18.04 3.57 3.92
N PRO A 158 -19.27 3.05 3.82
CA PRO A 158 -20.36 3.70 3.06
C PRO A 158 -20.88 4.89 3.85
N GLY A 159 -20.23 6.06 3.71
CA GLY A 159 -20.59 7.24 4.48
C GLY A 159 -19.70 8.44 4.21
N LEU A 160 -19.92 9.51 4.97
CA LEU A 160 -19.13 10.74 4.92
C LEU A 160 -17.93 10.61 5.88
N VAL A 161 -16.75 10.55 5.31
CA VAL A 161 -15.48 10.49 6.06
C VAL A 161 -14.80 11.85 5.99
N ARG A 162 -14.37 12.36 7.14
CA ARG A 162 -13.55 13.58 7.19
C ARG A 162 -12.11 13.21 6.86
N GLU A 163 -11.57 13.78 5.77
CA GLU A 163 -10.24 13.44 5.25
C GLU A 163 -9.10 13.71 6.24
N GLN A 164 -9.23 14.77 7.07
CA GLN A 164 -8.16 15.23 7.96
C GLN A 164 -7.77 14.22 9.05
N ASP A 165 -8.75 13.47 9.58
CA ASP A 165 -8.57 12.56 10.72
C ASP A 165 -9.21 11.18 10.51
N GLY A 166 -9.83 10.94 9.35
CA GLY A 166 -10.52 9.70 9.04
C GLY A 166 -11.80 9.46 9.83
N LEU A 167 -12.35 10.51 10.52
CA LEU A 167 -13.58 10.37 11.28
C LEU A 167 -14.78 10.16 10.38
N VAL A 168 -15.50 9.05 10.58
CA VAL A 168 -16.77 8.79 9.93
C VAL A 168 -17.85 9.67 10.58
N ARG A 169 -18.36 10.66 9.84
CA ARG A 169 -19.37 11.60 10.34
C ARG A 169 -20.80 11.10 10.18
N LEU A 170 -21.03 10.36 9.12
CA LEU A 170 -22.35 9.82 8.79
C LEU A 170 -22.14 8.50 8.02
N ALA A 171 -22.64 7.43 8.57
CA ALA A 171 -22.69 6.13 7.90
C ALA A 171 -24.09 5.53 8.13
N PRO A 172 -25.09 5.83 7.28
CA PRO A 172 -26.49 5.45 7.50
C PRO A 172 -26.72 3.94 7.66
N HIS A 173 -25.78 3.14 7.19
CA HIS A 173 -25.83 1.67 7.22
C HIS A 173 -24.97 1.02 8.32
N LEU A 174 -24.25 1.84 9.10
CA LEU A 174 -23.56 1.41 10.32
C LEU A 174 -24.31 2.08 11.48
N GLY A 175 -25.19 1.35 12.14
CA GLY A 175 -26.05 1.85 13.22
C GLY A 175 -25.29 2.30 14.46
#